data_62c3ce43f0a1ef00ab82befae1a02512
#
_entry.id   62c3ce43f0a1ef00ab82befae1a02512
#
_cell.length_a   1.000
_cell.length_b   1.000
_cell.length_c   1.000
_cell.angle_alpha   90.00
_cell.angle_beta   90.00
_cell.angle_gamma   90.00
#
_symmetry.space_group_name_H-M   'P 1'
#
loop_
_entity.id
_entity.type
_entity.pdbx_description
1 polymer ?
#
loop_
_entity_poly.entity_id
_entity_poly.type
_entity_poly.pdbx_seq_one_letter_code
_entity_poly.pdbx_strand_id
1 'polypeptide(L)'
;MSNQLVTAGVGIAQVLAHCGGSTEAAVHHLAGAMAAAPESPEPYAVLAELWRDRPSELAGVVRGAHTLRCVLAQSYVCFLDGDMDGAAQAIGSVTGVRPEVAWASAPWFGDARFLDAVSADALAEAAMRTTDYGHDLDTEPMRERFRPWFRAVDAITAEARRPSPDALAKLAIFLRTCGLTDASFALCDRADSVERTMLTEVVRAGTWRKVGNPEQNEAALKRALALDPANWSLHLDLADLRVEQGDFATAVRLIDQGLEHEPAEPTLRAAGAAYRARLTGSSADLAELVALAPDMPNRSYRDLLIDHACAGPGLPAELVAAARRVRGR
;
A
#
# COMPACT_ATOMS: atom_id res chain seq x y z
N MET A 1 -18.25 -3.89 -26.14
CA MET A 1 -19.13 -3.19 -25.18
C MET A 1 -18.51 -1.87 -24.67
N SER A 2 -17.22 -1.83 -24.28
CA SER A 2 -16.60 -0.59 -23.77
C SER A 2 -16.68 0.60 -24.73
N ASN A 3 -16.35 0.44 -26.02
CA ASN A 3 -16.40 1.54 -27.02
C ASN A 3 -17.79 2.16 -27.17
N GLN A 4 -18.87 1.38 -27.12
CA GLN A 4 -20.21 1.91 -27.20
C GLN A 4 -20.59 2.76 -25.98
N LEU A 5 -20.16 2.35 -24.79
CA LEU A 5 -20.39 3.12 -23.57
C LEU A 5 -19.60 4.43 -23.57
N VAL A 6 -18.36 4.41 -24.06
CA VAL A 6 -17.53 5.62 -24.23
C VAL A 6 -18.20 6.58 -25.20
N THR A 7 -18.53 6.13 -26.43
CA THR A 7 -19.16 6.96 -27.45
C THR A 7 -20.49 7.56 -26.97
N ALA A 8 -21.34 6.78 -26.31
CA ALA A 8 -22.60 7.26 -25.76
C ALA A 8 -22.38 8.29 -24.65
N GLY A 9 -21.48 8.01 -23.69
CA GLY A 9 -21.16 8.92 -22.59
C GLY A 9 -20.60 10.25 -23.07
N VAL A 10 -19.67 10.22 -24.03
CA VAL A 10 -19.08 11.41 -24.66
C VAL A 10 -20.13 12.21 -25.41
N GLY A 11 -20.95 11.55 -26.23
CA GLY A 11 -22.01 12.22 -26.99
C GLY A 11 -23.03 12.92 -26.09
N ILE A 12 -23.49 12.27 -25.03
CA ILE A 12 -24.41 12.88 -24.05
C ILE A 12 -23.75 14.08 -23.37
N ALA A 13 -22.49 13.94 -22.91
CA ALA A 13 -21.76 15.02 -22.26
C ALA A 13 -21.58 16.24 -23.18
N GLN A 14 -21.27 16.03 -24.46
CA GLN A 14 -21.18 17.10 -25.47
C GLN A 14 -22.50 17.83 -25.64
N VAL A 15 -23.62 17.11 -25.79
CA VAL A 15 -24.95 17.73 -25.87
C VAL A 15 -25.26 18.55 -24.62
N LEU A 16 -25.02 18.03 -23.43
CA LEU A 16 -25.23 18.75 -22.17
C LEU A 16 -24.36 20.00 -22.08
N ALA A 17 -23.11 19.93 -22.53
CA ALA A 17 -22.19 21.05 -22.52
C ALA A 17 -22.63 22.20 -23.47
N HIS A 18 -23.09 21.87 -24.68
CA HIS A 18 -23.42 22.86 -25.70
C HIS A 18 -24.86 23.39 -25.61
N CYS A 19 -25.79 22.60 -25.06
CA CYS A 19 -27.22 22.98 -25.01
C CYS A 19 -27.60 23.67 -23.66
N GLY A 20 -26.65 24.12 -22.88
CA GLY A 20 -26.92 24.77 -21.57
C GLY A 20 -27.42 23.82 -20.49
N GLY A 21 -27.11 22.55 -20.63
CA GLY A 21 -27.39 21.52 -19.62
C GLY A 21 -26.48 21.58 -18.40
N SER A 22 -26.72 20.69 -17.44
CA SER A 22 -25.96 20.60 -16.19
C SER A 22 -24.52 20.14 -16.42
N THR A 23 -23.54 20.94 -16.00
CA THR A 23 -22.12 20.58 -15.97
C THR A 23 -21.90 19.33 -15.12
N GLU A 24 -22.63 19.18 -14.01
CA GLU A 24 -22.58 17.99 -13.16
C GLU A 24 -22.98 16.72 -13.92
N ALA A 25 -24.08 16.78 -14.67
CA ALA A 25 -24.53 15.64 -15.50
C ALA A 25 -23.49 15.30 -16.59
N ALA A 26 -22.92 16.32 -17.26
CA ALA A 26 -21.88 16.11 -18.29
C ALA A 26 -20.64 15.42 -17.66
N VAL A 27 -20.16 15.90 -16.52
CA VAL A 27 -19.03 15.30 -15.77
C VAL A 27 -19.33 13.86 -15.38
N HIS A 28 -20.54 13.57 -14.95
CA HIS A 28 -20.93 12.21 -14.54
C HIS A 28 -20.87 11.22 -15.72
N HIS A 29 -21.31 11.64 -16.90
CA HIS A 29 -21.22 10.82 -18.12
C HIS A 29 -19.77 10.65 -18.58
N LEU A 30 -18.93 11.69 -18.52
CA LEU A 30 -17.51 11.60 -18.85
C LEU A 30 -16.76 10.70 -17.87
N ALA A 31 -17.01 10.85 -16.57
CA ALA A 31 -16.43 9.99 -15.53
C ALA A 31 -16.79 8.51 -15.74
N GLY A 32 -18.04 8.24 -16.17
CA GLY A 32 -18.46 6.90 -16.54
C GLY A 32 -17.72 6.35 -17.77
N ALA A 33 -17.53 7.17 -18.80
CA ALA A 33 -16.78 6.82 -20.00
C ALA A 33 -15.29 6.56 -19.70
N MET A 34 -14.64 7.44 -18.92
CA MET A 34 -13.26 7.28 -18.44
C MET A 34 -13.07 5.97 -17.65
N ALA A 35 -14.01 5.65 -16.76
CA ALA A 35 -13.93 4.40 -15.97
C ALA A 35 -14.15 3.14 -16.80
N ALA A 36 -14.91 3.23 -17.91
CA ALA A 36 -15.16 2.12 -18.83
C ALA A 36 -13.98 1.83 -19.75
N ALA A 37 -13.22 2.85 -20.14
CA ALA A 37 -12.01 2.75 -20.98
C ALA A 37 -11.05 3.89 -20.60
N PRO A 38 -10.23 3.71 -19.56
CA PRO A 38 -9.32 4.76 -19.09
C PRO A 38 -8.31 5.25 -20.14
N GLU A 39 -7.97 4.39 -21.09
CA GLU A 39 -7.03 4.67 -22.19
C GLU A 39 -7.64 5.51 -23.32
N SER A 40 -8.98 5.68 -23.37
CA SER A 40 -9.68 6.38 -24.46
C SER A 40 -9.48 7.90 -24.34
N PRO A 41 -8.93 8.60 -25.34
CA PRO A 41 -8.63 10.03 -25.22
C PRO A 41 -9.86 10.94 -25.29
N GLU A 42 -10.96 10.48 -25.91
CA GLU A 42 -12.13 11.31 -26.21
C GLU A 42 -12.79 11.90 -24.94
N PRO A 43 -13.03 11.14 -23.84
CA PRO A 43 -13.65 11.71 -22.65
C PRO A 43 -12.78 12.81 -22.00
N TYR A 44 -11.45 12.65 -22.08
CA TYR A 44 -10.51 13.64 -21.54
C TYR A 44 -10.50 14.92 -22.39
N ALA A 45 -10.57 14.80 -23.70
CA ALA A 45 -10.66 15.96 -24.60
C ALA A 45 -11.89 16.82 -24.28
N VAL A 46 -13.08 16.19 -24.16
CA VAL A 46 -14.32 16.92 -23.82
C VAL A 46 -14.26 17.52 -22.42
N LEU A 47 -13.66 16.80 -21.42
CA LEU A 47 -13.49 17.36 -20.08
C LEU A 47 -12.52 18.55 -20.08
N ALA A 48 -11.47 18.51 -20.91
CA ALA A 48 -10.55 19.64 -21.06
C ALA A 48 -11.21 20.87 -21.71
N GLU A 49 -12.13 20.67 -22.66
CA GLU A 49 -12.95 21.75 -23.22
C GLU A 49 -13.86 22.39 -22.15
N LEU A 50 -14.57 21.56 -21.40
CA LEU A 50 -15.40 22.02 -20.27
C LEU A 50 -14.58 22.79 -19.22
N TRP A 51 -13.37 22.30 -18.90
CA TRP A 51 -12.45 22.97 -17.97
C TRP A 51 -12.07 24.37 -18.47
N ARG A 52 -11.73 24.48 -19.74
CA ARG A 52 -11.38 25.78 -20.36
C ARG A 52 -12.53 26.77 -20.33
N ASP A 53 -13.76 26.29 -20.57
CA ASP A 53 -14.94 27.16 -20.69
C ASP A 53 -15.56 27.51 -19.33
N ARG A 54 -15.50 26.58 -18.35
CA ARG A 54 -16.20 26.69 -17.04
C ARG A 54 -15.35 26.17 -15.88
N PRO A 55 -14.13 26.67 -15.66
CA PRO A 55 -13.20 26.09 -14.68
C PRO A 55 -13.73 26.08 -13.24
N SER A 56 -14.34 27.16 -12.78
CA SER A 56 -14.84 27.28 -11.41
C SER A 56 -16.04 26.36 -11.14
N GLU A 57 -16.96 26.23 -12.11
CA GLU A 57 -18.12 25.34 -12.00
C GLU A 57 -17.67 23.89 -11.96
N LEU A 58 -16.78 23.50 -12.89
CA LEU A 58 -16.24 22.14 -12.98
C LEU A 58 -15.46 21.75 -11.70
N ALA A 59 -14.62 22.65 -11.19
CA ALA A 59 -13.91 22.43 -9.95
C ALA A 59 -14.85 22.22 -8.75
N GLY A 60 -15.99 22.91 -8.72
CA GLY A 60 -17.03 22.70 -7.71
C GLY A 60 -17.67 21.33 -7.81
N VAL A 61 -18.01 20.90 -9.02
CA VAL A 61 -18.63 19.59 -9.30
C VAL A 61 -17.70 18.45 -8.91
N VAL A 62 -16.44 18.46 -9.36
CA VAL A 62 -15.51 17.34 -9.09
C VAL A 62 -15.13 17.25 -7.62
N ARG A 63 -15.03 18.37 -6.90
CA ARG A 63 -14.76 18.36 -5.43
C ARG A 63 -15.92 17.84 -4.60
N GLY A 64 -17.17 18.05 -5.07
CA GLY A 64 -18.37 17.55 -4.40
C GLY A 64 -18.72 16.09 -4.71
N ALA A 65 -18.04 15.47 -5.66
CA ALA A 65 -18.35 14.14 -6.13
C ALA A 65 -17.55 13.05 -5.41
N HIS A 66 -18.25 12.12 -4.75
CA HIS A 66 -17.64 11.08 -3.89
C HIS A 66 -17.65 9.67 -4.50
N THR A 67 -17.84 9.52 -5.81
CA THR A 67 -17.78 8.20 -6.45
C THR A 67 -16.42 7.93 -7.06
N LEU A 68 -15.97 6.65 -7.09
CA LEU A 68 -14.70 6.26 -7.70
C LEU A 68 -14.52 6.76 -9.15
N ARG A 69 -15.61 6.81 -9.92
CA ARG A 69 -15.58 7.33 -11.30
C ARG A 69 -15.22 8.81 -11.33
N CYS A 70 -15.81 9.59 -10.43
CA CYS A 70 -15.55 11.03 -10.33
C CYS A 70 -14.12 11.33 -9.87
N VAL A 71 -13.50 10.46 -9.07
CA VAL A 71 -12.09 10.62 -8.67
C VAL A 71 -11.16 10.58 -9.88
N LEU A 72 -11.44 9.75 -10.93
CA LEU A 72 -10.66 9.75 -12.15
C LEU A 72 -10.82 11.08 -12.93
N ALA A 73 -12.03 11.61 -13.02
CA ALA A 73 -12.28 12.94 -13.60
C ALA A 73 -11.57 14.04 -12.77
N GLN A 74 -11.61 13.94 -11.44
CA GLN A 74 -10.90 14.84 -10.54
C GLN A 74 -9.38 14.79 -10.76
N SER A 75 -8.80 13.61 -10.90
CA SER A 75 -7.36 13.45 -11.16
C SER A 75 -6.94 14.16 -12.45
N TYR A 76 -7.77 14.08 -13.49
CA TYR A 76 -7.51 14.78 -14.74
C TYR A 76 -7.69 16.30 -14.62
N VAL A 77 -8.66 16.77 -13.84
CA VAL A 77 -8.82 18.20 -13.55
C VAL A 77 -7.62 18.75 -12.79
N CYS A 78 -7.09 18.01 -11.80
CA CYS A 78 -5.84 18.38 -11.13
C CYS A 78 -4.67 18.49 -12.13
N PHE A 79 -4.54 17.54 -13.06
CA PHE A 79 -3.55 17.60 -14.13
C PHE A 79 -3.71 18.85 -15.01
N LEU A 80 -4.95 19.21 -15.41
CA LEU A 80 -5.22 20.41 -16.21
C LEU A 80 -4.86 21.69 -15.49
N ASP A 81 -5.11 21.73 -14.17
CA ASP A 81 -4.81 22.86 -13.30
C ASP A 81 -3.32 22.97 -12.93
N GLY A 82 -2.52 21.97 -13.26
CA GLY A 82 -1.09 21.93 -12.92
C GLY A 82 -0.78 21.35 -11.55
N ASP A 83 -1.79 20.85 -10.82
CA ASP A 83 -1.62 20.12 -9.55
C ASP A 83 -1.31 18.64 -9.82
N MET A 84 -0.04 18.38 -10.17
CA MET A 84 0.40 17.02 -10.53
C MET A 84 0.42 16.08 -9.33
N ASP A 85 0.72 16.60 -8.15
CA ASP A 85 0.75 15.84 -6.92
C ASP A 85 -0.68 15.42 -6.50
N GLY A 86 -1.64 16.32 -6.58
CA GLY A 86 -3.06 16.00 -6.39
C GLY A 86 -3.59 15.00 -7.41
N ALA A 87 -3.17 15.11 -8.68
CA ALA A 87 -3.51 14.15 -9.73
C ALA A 87 -2.98 12.75 -9.42
N ALA A 88 -1.72 12.63 -8.97
CA ALA A 88 -1.11 11.36 -8.57
C ALA A 88 -1.83 10.73 -7.37
N GLN A 89 -2.13 11.51 -6.34
CA GLN A 89 -2.84 11.03 -5.14
C GLN A 89 -4.25 10.52 -5.48
N ALA A 90 -4.97 11.23 -6.31
CA ALA A 90 -6.32 10.83 -6.74
C ALA A 90 -6.29 9.50 -7.51
N ILE A 91 -5.39 9.33 -8.49
CA ILE A 91 -5.30 8.10 -9.27
C ILE A 91 -4.79 6.92 -8.43
N GLY A 92 -3.89 7.15 -7.48
CA GLY A 92 -3.45 6.15 -6.51
C GLY A 92 -4.61 5.59 -5.69
N SER A 93 -5.50 6.46 -5.24
CA SER A 93 -6.67 6.07 -4.43
C SER A 93 -7.64 5.17 -5.21
N VAL A 94 -7.98 5.48 -6.47
CA VAL A 94 -8.86 4.60 -7.26
C VAL A 94 -8.18 3.29 -7.65
N THR A 95 -6.88 3.32 -7.91
CA THR A 95 -6.10 2.13 -8.24
C THR A 95 -6.06 1.16 -7.07
N GLY A 96 -5.89 1.65 -5.84
CA GLY A 96 -5.90 0.81 -4.65
C GLY A 96 -7.23 0.08 -4.43
N VAL A 97 -8.36 0.77 -4.66
CA VAL A 97 -9.70 0.17 -4.49
C VAL A 97 -10.04 -0.83 -5.60
N ARG A 98 -9.62 -0.56 -6.85
CA ARG A 98 -9.97 -1.35 -8.03
C ARG A 98 -8.73 -1.57 -8.93
N PRO A 99 -7.73 -2.34 -8.47
CA PRO A 99 -6.47 -2.53 -9.21
C PRO A 99 -6.64 -3.33 -10.50
N GLU A 100 -7.77 -4.05 -10.65
CA GLU A 100 -8.10 -4.77 -11.89
C GLU A 100 -8.48 -3.85 -13.05
N VAL A 101 -8.69 -2.55 -12.82
CA VAL A 101 -8.92 -1.55 -13.85
C VAL A 101 -7.61 -0.80 -14.15
N ALA A 102 -7.27 -0.63 -15.41
CA ALA A 102 -6.02 0.03 -15.82
C ALA A 102 -6.12 1.57 -15.73
N TRP A 103 -6.39 2.12 -14.55
CA TRP A 103 -6.60 3.56 -14.32
C TRP A 103 -5.45 4.43 -14.84
N ALA A 104 -4.23 3.98 -14.63
CA ALA A 104 -3.00 4.68 -15.04
C ALA A 104 -2.73 4.59 -16.56
N SER A 105 -3.58 3.88 -17.34
CA SER A 105 -3.57 3.96 -18.80
C SER A 105 -4.19 5.25 -19.33
N ALA A 106 -4.72 6.11 -18.44
CA ALA A 106 -5.17 7.46 -18.80
C ALA A 106 -4.07 8.22 -19.56
N PRO A 107 -4.36 8.85 -20.71
CA PRO A 107 -3.35 9.44 -21.59
C PRO A 107 -2.45 10.46 -20.89
N TRP A 108 -2.97 11.18 -19.92
CA TRP A 108 -2.24 12.21 -19.17
C TRP A 108 -1.24 11.65 -18.16
N PHE A 109 -1.42 10.42 -17.65
CA PHE A 109 -0.54 9.83 -16.65
C PHE A 109 0.86 9.52 -17.20
N GLY A 110 0.97 9.26 -18.51
CA GLY A 110 2.23 9.09 -19.23
C GLY A 110 2.73 10.34 -19.93
N ASP A 111 2.05 11.48 -19.79
CA ASP A 111 2.44 12.73 -20.42
C ASP A 111 3.71 13.31 -19.77
N ALA A 112 4.62 13.85 -20.60
CA ALA A 112 5.86 14.47 -20.10
C ALA A 112 5.58 15.59 -19.09
N ARG A 113 4.53 16.40 -19.31
CA ARG A 113 4.11 17.45 -18.40
C ARG A 113 3.80 16.92 -16.99
N PHE A 114 3.16 15.74 -16.89
CA PHE A 114 2.91 15.09 -15.61
C PHE A 114 4.20 14.53 -15.03
N LEU A 115 4.94 13.73 -15.81
CA LEU A 115 6.15 13.04 -15.36
C LEU A 115 7.26 14.02 -14.93
N ASP A 116 7.36 15.18 -15.59
CA ASP A 116 8.37 16.19 -15.27
C ASP A 116 8.04 16.99 -13.99
N ALA A 117 6.75 17.16 -13.66
CA ALA A 117 6.32 18.05 -12.60
C ALA A 117 5.83 17.33 -11.34
N VAL A 118 5.41 16.06 -11.41
CA VAL A 118 5.01 15.30 -10.22
C VAL A 118 6.20 15.13 -9.26
N SER A 119 5.97 15.34 -7.96
CA SER A 119 7.01 15.11 -6.96
C SER A 119 7.21 13.61 -6.70
N ALA A 120 8.44 13.23 -6.33
CA ALA A 120 8.74 11.85 -5.97
C ALA A 120 7.96 11.39 -4.75
N ASP A 121 7.76 12.28 -3.77
CA ASP A 121 7.02 11.99 -2.54
C ASP A 121 5.54 11.75 -2.84
N ALA A 122 4.90 12.58 -3.67
CA ALA A 122 3.51 12.39 -4.05
C ALA A 122 3.28 11.10 -4.86
N LEU A 123 4.19 10.77 -5.79
CA LEU A 123 4.08 9.52 -6.55
C LEU A 123 4.31 8.30 -5.63
N ALA A 124 5.24 8.39 -4.68
CA ALA A 124 5.50 7.34 -3.71
C ALA A 124 4.27 7.09 -2.80
N GLU A 125 3.66 8.14 -2.27
CA GLU A 125 2.42 8.04 -1.49
C GLU A 125 1.26 7.46 -2.32
N ALA A 126 1.12 7.90 -3.57
CA ALA A 126 0.10 7.37 -4.47
C ALA A 126 0.33 5.88 -4.78
N ALA A 127 1.57 5.47 -5.01
CA ALA A 127 1.95 4.07 -5.23
C ALA A 127 1.68 3.22 -3.98
N MET A 128 1.97 3.72 -2.78
CA MET A 128 1.67 3.02 -1.52
C MET A 128 0.17 2.76 -1.35
N ARG A 129 -0.69 3.74 -1.69
CA ARG A 129 -2.16 3.56 -1.64
C ARG A 129 -2.65 2.40 -2.52
N THR A 130 -1.92 2.04 -3.58
CA THR A 130 -2.29 0.89 -4.42
C THR A 130 -2.10 -0.44 -3.70
N THR A 131 -1.33 -0.48 -2.61
CA THR A 131 -1.02 -1.67 -1.82
C THR A 131 -1.87 -1.84 -0.56
N ASP A 132 -2.64 -0.81 -0.16
CA ASP A 132 -3.35 -0.74 1.14
C ASP A 132 -4.45 -1.80 1.31
N TYR A 133 -4.99 -2.32 0.23
CA TYR A 133 -6.15 -3.22 0.26
C TYR A 133 -5.79 -4.72 0.20
N GLY A 134 -4.50 -5.07 0.27
CA GLY A 134 -4.04 -6.46 0.32
C GLY A 134 -4.30 -7.28 -0.95
N HIS A 135 -4.47 -6.62 -2.10
CA HIS A 135 -4.60 -7.30 -3.39
C HIS A 135 -3.29 -7.99 -3.77
N ASP A 136 -3.40 -9.15 -4.43
CA ASP A 136 -2.23 -9.79 -5.04
C ASP A 136 -1.86 -9.08 -6.34
N LEU A 137 -0.87 -8.18 -6.25
CA LEU A 137 -0.34 -7.42 -7.38
C LEU A 137 0.78 -8.16 -8.12
N ASP A 138 1.27 -9.29 -7.59
CA ASP A 138 2.36 -10.08 -8.15
C ASP A 138 1.86 -11.13 -9.14
N THR A 139 1.01 -10.71 -10.08
CA THR A 139 0.53 -11.55 -11.16
C THR A 139 0.82 -10.90 -12.51
N GLU A 140 1.02 -11.69 -13.58
CA GLU A 140 1.30 -11.15 -14.91
C GLU A 140 0.24 -10.15 -15.39
N PRO A 141 -1.09 -10.41 -15.24
CA PRO A 141 -2.10 -9.43 -15.63
C PRO A 141 -2.03 -8.12 -14.84
N MET A 142 -1.64 -8.18 -13.55
CA MET A 142 -1.48 -6.98 -12.74
C MET A 142 -0.23 -6.21 -13.14
N ARG A 143 0.92 -6.87 -13.31
CA ARG A 143 2.14 -6.21 -13.80
C ARG A 143 1.93 -5.48 -15.12
N GLU A 144 1.17 -6.07 -16.06
CA GLU A 144 0.81 -5.39 -17.31
C GLU A 144 -0.02 -4.11 -17.08
N ARG A 145 -1.02 -4.17 -16.20
CA ARG A 145 -1.85 -3.00 -15.85
C ARG A 145 -1.08 -1.93 -15.11
N PHE A 146 -0.09 -2.32 -14.30
CA PHE A 146 0.76 -1.40 -13.56
C PHE A 146 1.96 -0.87 -14.35
N ARG A 147 2.14 -1.28 -15.61
CA ARG A 147 3.24 -0.81 -16.48
C ARG A 147 3.35 0.71 -16.57
N PRO A 148 2.26 1.50 -16.64
CA PRO A 148 2.37 2.96 -16.59
C PRO A 148 2.96 3.48 -15.27
N TRP A 149 2.63 2.85 -14.13
CA TRP A 149 3.24 3.18 -12.85
C TRP A 149 4.73 2.92 -12.82
N PHE A 150 5.19 1.79 -13.38
CA PHE A 150 6.62 1.49 -13.44
C PHE A 150 7.38 2.52 -14.27
N ARG A 151 6.81 2.96 -15.39
CA ARG A 151 7.38 4.06 -16.20
C ARG A 151 7.44 5.38 -15.43
N ALA A 152 6.43 5.69 -14.63
CA ALA A 152 6.43 6.89 -13.79
C ALA A 152 7.52 6.77 -12.70
N VAL A 153 7.68 5.60 -12.07
CA VAL A 153 8.78 5.34 -11.12
C VAL A 153 10.13 5.55 -11.79
N ASP A 154 10.36 4.98 -12.98
CA ASP A 154 11.60 5.15 -13.73
C ASP A 154 11.89 6.63 -14.02
N ALA A 155 10.88 7.39 -14.45
CA ALA A 155 11.01 8.80 -14.78
C ALA A 155 11.43 9.64 -13.57
N ILE A 156 10.75 9.46 -12.40
CA ILE A 156 11.07 10.24 -11.20
C ILE A 156 12.35 9.77 -10.48
N THR A 157 12.78 8.56 -10.74
CA THR A 157 14.04 8.01 -10.21
C THR A 157 15.19 8.12 -11.20
N ALA A 158 15.06 8.85 -12.32
CA ALA A 158 16.19 9.16 -13.21
C ALA A 158 17.29 9.94 -12.47
N GLU A 159 18.54 9.83 -12.95
CA GLU A 159 19.73 10.41 -12.28
C GLU A 159 19.63 11.93 -12.05
N ALA A 160 18.97 12.65 -12.97
CA ALA A 160 18.79 14.10 -12.88
C ALA A 160 17.88 14.52 -11.71
N ARG A 161 17.06 13.61 -11.19
CA ARG A 161 16.18 13.83 -10.04
C ARG A 161 16.83 13.32 -8.76
N ARG A 162 16.53 13.98 -7.65
CA ARG A 162 17.05 13.62 -6.32
C ARG A 162 15.89 13.33 -5.37
N PRO A 163 15.19 12.19 -5.55
CA PRO A 163 14.12 11.78 -4.62
C PRO A 163 14.69 11.60 -3.21
N SER A 164 13.84 11.83 -2.20
CA SER A 164 14.19 11.56 -0.81
C SER A 164 14.41 10.05 -0.58
N PRO A 165 15.25 9.65 0.39
CA PRO A 165 15.38 8.24 0.79
C PRO A 165 14.05 7.60 1.15
N ASP A 166 13.15 8.35 1.79
CA ASP A 166 11.80 7.90 2.16
C ASP A 166 10.95 7.60 0.92
N ALA A 167 10.92 8.50 -0.08
CA ALA A 167 10.22 8.25 -1.33
C ALA A 167 10.76 7.02 -2.06
N LEU A 168 12.10 6.86 -2.13
CA LEU A 168 12.73 5.68 -2.74
C LEU A 168 12.35 4.39 -2.00
N ALA A 169 12.33 4.40 -0.67
CA ALA A 169 11.93 3.25 0.13
C ALA A 169 10.45 2.88 -0.10
N LYS A 170 9.54 3.85 -0.13
CA LYS A 170 8.11 3.62 -0.43
C LYS A 170 7.91 3.05 -1.84
N LEU A 171 8.60 3.59 -2.83
CA LEU A 171 8.56 3.04 -4.20
C LEU A 171 9.15 1.63 -4.27
N ALA A 172 10.19 1.33 -3.49
CA ALA A 172 10.73 -0.03 -3.39
C ALA A 172 9.71 -1.02 -2.78
N ILE A 173 8.90 -0.60 -1.79
CA ILE A 173 7.78 -1.41 -1.27
C ILE A 173 6.78 -1.71 -2.39
N PHE A 174 6.37 -0.68 -3.13
CA PHE A 174 5.43 -0.83 -4.25
C PHE A 174 5.96 -1.83 -5.30
N LEU A 175 7.20 -1.66 -5.76
CA LEU A 175 7.82 -2.55 -6.75
C LEU A 175 7.91 -4.00 -6.24
N ARG A 176 8.32 -4.20 -4.97
CA ARG A 176 8.32 -5.52 -4.33
C ARG A 176 6.94 -6.15 -4.31
N THR A 177 5.90 -5.38 -3.99
CA THR A 177 4.52 -5.87 -3.94
C THR A 177 4.05 -6.32 -5.33
N CYS A 178 4.54 -5.68 -6.40
CA CYS A 178 4.31 -6.08 -7.79
C CYS A 178 5.26 -7.20 -8.28
N GLY A 179 6.09 -7.79 -7.41
CA GLY A 179 7.02 -8.87 -7.77
C GLY A 179 8.32 -8.41 -8.43
N LEU A 180 8.57 -7.09 -8.52
CA LEU A 180 9.77 -6.52 -9.11
C LEU A 180 10.88 -6.36 -8.05
N THR A 181 11.36 -7.49 -7.53
CA THR A 181 12.29 -7.53 -6.38
C THR A 181 13.66 -6.91 -6.70
N ASP A 182 14.20 -7.14 -7.89
CA ASP A 182 15.50 -6.56 -8.29
C ASP A 182 15.42 -5.03 -8.37
N ALA A 183 14.34 -4.49 -8.92
CA ALA A 183 14.11 -3.05 -8.96
C ALA A 183 13.89 -2.47 -7.54
N SER A 184 13.24 -3.22 -6.65
CA SER A 184 13.12 -2.85 -5.24
C SER A 184 14.48 -2.74 -4.57
N PHE A 185 15.37 -3.71 -4.75
CA PHE A 185 16.76 -3.63 -4.24
C PHE A 185 17.52 -2.44 -4.79
N ALA A 186 17.43 -2.19 -6.10
CA ALA A 186 18.10 -1.05 -6.75
C ALA A 186 17.67 0.30 -6.15
N LEU A 187 16.37 0.46 -5.83
CA LEU A 187 15.89 1.67 -5.14
C LEU A 187 16.38 1.76 -3.70
N CYS A 188 16.47 0.64 -2.97
CA CYS A 188 17.09 0.62 -1.64
C CYS A 188 18.56 1.02 -1.68
N ASP A 189 19.35 0.51 -2.65
CA ASP A 189 20.75 0.86 -2.82
C ASP A 189 20.92 2.34 -3.16
N ARG A 190 20.03 2.88 -3.97
CA ARG A 190 20.01 4.30 -4.29
C ARG A 190 19.62 5.16 -3.08
N ALA A 191 18.65 4.75 -2.27
CA ALA A 191 18.31 5.44 -1.02
C ALA A 191 19.52 5.49 -0.09
N ASP A 192 20.24 4.37 0.10
CA ASP A 192 21.44 4.29 0.91
C ASP A 192 22.58 5.17 0.39
N SER A 193 22.66 5.43 -0.93
CA SER A 193 23.65 6.35 -1.51
C SER A 193 23.39 7.81 -1.14
N VAL A 194 22.16 8.15 -0.77
CA VAL A 194 21.78 9.48 -0.27
C VAL A 194 21.91 9.51 1.25
N GLU A 195 21.19 8.63 1.93
CA GLU A 195 21.19 8.46 3.38
C GLU A 195 20.68 7.07 3.74
N ARG A 196 21.42 6.36 4.58
CA ARG A 196 20.95 5.08 5.13
C ARG A 196 19.91 5.33 6.23
N THR A 197 18.69 4.84 6.03
CA THR A 197 17.59 4.99 6.98
C THR A 197 17.11 3.64 7.50
N MET A 198 16.47 3.64 8.66
CA MET A 198 15.81 2.46 9.23
C MET A 198 14.76 1.92 8.25
N LEU A 199 13.96 2.79 7.64
CA LEU A 199 12.93 2.40 6.67
C LEU A 199 13.52 1.66 5.47
N THR A 200 14.64 2.13 4.90
CA THR A 200 15.31 1.47 3.77
C THR A 200 15.74 0.04 4.13
N GLU A 201 16.29 -0.17 5.35
CA GLU A 201 16.69 -1.49 5.80
C GLU A 201 15.50 -2.41 6.06
N VAL A 202 14.38 -1.90 6.59
CA VAL A 202 13.12 -2.65 6.73
C VAL A 202 12.57 -3.08 5.36
N VAL A 203 12.59 -2.18 4.39
CA VAL A 203 12.16 -2.49 3.02
C VAL A 203 13.04 -3.57 2.40
N ARG A 204 14.35 -3.46 2.57
CA ARG A 204 15.34 -4.44 2.11
C ARG A 204 15.09 -5.81 2.76
N ALA A 205 14.84 -5.83 4.08
CA ALA A 205 14.48 -7.05 4.80
C ALA A 205 13.24 -7.72 4.22
N GLY A 206 12.16 -6.96 4.04
CA GLY A 206 10.94 -7.47 3.42
C GLY A 206 11.14 -7.97 1.98
N THR A 207 12.07 -7.38 1.22
CA THR A 207 12.42 -7.84 -0.13
C THR A 207 13.20 -9.16 -0.07
N TRP A 208 14.14 -9.31 0.86
CA TRP A 208 14.82 -10.59 1.12
C TRP A 208 13.86 -11.69 1.56
N ARG A 209 12.86 -11.34 2.40
CA ARG A 209 11.79 -12.28 2.78
C ARG A 209 11.00 -12.75 1.55
N LYS A 210 10.64 -11.83 0.65
CA LYS A 210 9.91 -12.14 -0.59
C LYS A 210 10.67 -13.10 -1.50
N VAL A 211 11.98 -12.98 -1.59
CA VAL A 211 12.84 -13.88 -2.39
C VAL A 211 13.28 -15.15 -1.63
N GLY A 212 12.84 -15.32 -0.39
CA GLY A 212 13.10 -16.53 0.41
C GLY A 212 14.52 -16.62 0.96
N ASN A 213 15.16 -15.49 1.28
CA ASN A 213 16.49 -15.46 1.88
C ASN A 213 16.42 -14.98 3.34
N PRO A 214 16.22 -15.89 4.32
CA PRO A 214 16.04 -15.54 5.72
C PRO A 214 17.31 -14.96 6.37
N GLU A 215 18.50 -15.34 5.90
CA GLU A 215 19.78 -14.85 6.43
C GLU A 215 19.97 -13.37 6.12
N GLN A 216 19.71 -12.98 4.87
CA GLN A 216 19.80 -11.57 4.46
C GLN A 216 18.64 -10.74 5.02
N ASN A 217 17.45 -11.33 5.18
CA ASN A 217 16.34 -10.69 5.89
C ASN A 217 16.76 -10.34 7.32
N GLU A 218 17.26 -11.32 8.08
CA GLU A 218 17.72 -11.09 9.45
C GLU A 218 18.84 -10.04 9.53
N ALA A 219 19.80 -10.11 8.61
CA ALA A 219 20.90 -9.15 8.57
C ALA A 219 20.39 -7.71 8.33
N ALA A 220 19.40 -7.52 7.46
CA ALA A 220 18.79 -6.22 7.19
C ALA A 220 17.98 -5.72 8.41
N LEU A 221 17.17 -6.58 9.05
CA LEU A 221 16.44 -6.21 10.29
C LEU A 221 17.39 -5.81 11.41
N LYS A 222 18.52 -6.50 11.59
CA LYS A 222 19.54 -6.12 12.56
C LYS A 222 20.18 -4.76 12.27
N ARG A 223 20.40 -4.43 10.98
CA ARG A 223 20.88 -3.10 10.61
C ARG A 223 19.82 -2.02 10.86
N ALA A 224 18.54 -2.33 10.58
CA ALA A 224 17.43 -1.44 10.93
C ALA A 224 17.37 -1.18 12.45
N LEU A 225 17.46 -2.23 13.25
CA LEU A 225 17.45 -2.13 14.71
C LEU A 225 18.66 -1.36 15.25
N ALA A 226 19.83 -1.45 14.59
CA ALA A 226 20.99 -0.66 14.97
C ALA A 226 20.80 0.85 14.70
N LEU A 227 19.94 1.23 13.75
CA LEU A 227 19.58 2.63 13.47
C LEU A 227 18.48 3.16 14.42
N ASP A 228 17.58 2.29 14.87
CA ASP A 228 16.52 2.63 15.83
C ASP A 228 16.35 1.49 16.86
N PRO A 229 17.20 1.44 17.89
CA PRO A 229 17.18 0.37 18.88
C PRO A 229 15.92 0.31 19.75
N ALA A 230 15.18 1.42 19.84
CA ALA A 230 13.94 1.49 20.61
C ALA A 230 12.70 1.05 19.83
N ASN A 231 12.83 0.76 18.56
CA ASN A 231 11.70 0.40 17.70
C ASN A 231 11.20 -1.01 18.03
N TRP A 232 10.13 -1.08 18.76
CA TRP A 232 9.54 -2.34 19.22
C TRP A 232 9.12 -3.27 18.06
N SER A 233 8.70 -2.71 16.92
CA SER A 233 8.26 -3.52 15.79
C SER A 233 9.41 -4.31 15.15
N LEU A 234 10.63 -3.80 15.19
CA LEU A 234 11.83 -4.51 14.72
C LEU A 234 12.20 -5.69 15.61
N HIS A 235 12.01 -5.55 16.94
CA HIS A 235 12.16 -6.67 17.86
C HIS A 235 11.13 -7.75 17.57
N LEU A 236 9.88 -7.37 17.26
CA LEU A 236 8.83 -8.30 16.86
C LEU A 236 9.17 -9.02 15.56
N ASP A 237 9.58 -8.29 14.51
CA ASP A 237 9.95 -8.87 13.22
C ASP A 237 11.10 -9.88 13.33
N LEU A 238 12.11 -9.58 14.15
CA LEU A 238 13.21 -10.50 14.44
C LEU A 238 12.74 -11.72 15.26
N ALA A 239 11.81 -11.53 16.21
CA ALA A 239 11.24 -12.62 16.98
C ALA A 239 10.41 -13.56 16.08
N ASP A 240 9.58 -13.01 15.20
CA ASP A 240 8.78 -13.77 14.24
C ASP A 240 9.68 -14.60 13.30
N LEU A 241 10.78 -14.03 12.84
CA LEU A 241 11.77 -14.76 12.04
C LEU A 241 12.37 -15.95 12.83
N ARG A 242 12.61 -15.80 14.13
CA ARG A 242 13.07 -16.91 15.00
C ARG A 242 11.98 -17.96 15.19
N VAL A 243 10.73 -17.56 15.31
CA VAL A 243 9.59 -18.48 15.40
C VAL A 243 9.45 -19.31 14.11
N GLU A 244 9.61 -18.70 12.93
CA GLU A 244 9.65 -19.43 11.63
C GLU A 244 10.75 -20.49 11.60
N GLN A 245 11.86 -20.28 12.31
CA GLN A 245 12.96 -21.22 12.47
C GLN A 245 12.76 -22.23 13.64
N GLY A 246 11.68 -22.11 14.39
CA GLY A 246 11.38 -22.96 15.55
C GLY A 246 12.10 -22.53 16.85
N ASP A 247 12.85 -21.43 16.84
CA ASP A 247 13.61 -20.94 18.01
C ASP A 247 12.78 -19.99 18.87
N PHE A 248 11.79 -20.56 19.56
CA PHE A 248 10.92 -19.81 20.46
C PHE A 248 11.67 -19.19 21.65
N ALA A 249 12.78 -19.80 22.10
CA ALA A 249 13.54 -19.26 23.21
C ALA A 249 14.22 -17.94 22.87
N THR A 250 14.80 -17.83 21.67
CA THR A 250 15.36 -16.56 21.19
C THR A 250 14.26 -15.55 20.88
N ALA A 251 13.12 -15.99 20.32
CA ALA A 251 11.98 -15.12 20.07
C ALA A 251 11.48 -14.44 21.34
N VAL A 252 11.30 -15.19 22.45
CA VAL A 252 10.89 -14.61 23.74
C VAL A 252 11.88 -13.56 24.22
N ARG A 253 13.20 -13.80 24.13
CA ARG A 253 14.21 -12.79 24.53
C ARG A 253 14.13 -11.50 23.71
N LEU A 254 13.88 -11.61 22.40
CA LEU A 254 13.73 -10.45 21.53
C LEU A 254 12.46 -9.65 21.88
N ILE A 255 11.36 -10.34 22.17
CA ILE A 255 10.13 -9.69 22.64
C ILE A 255 10.36 -8.98 23.99
N ASP A 256 11.04 -9.63 24.95
CA ASP A 256 11.33 -9.03 26.25
C ASP A 256 12.19 -7.75 26.09
N GLN A 257 13.17 -7.75 25.18
CA GLN A 257 13.94 -6.54 24.84
C GLN A 257 13.05 -5.42 24.25
N GLY A 258 12.13 -5.76 23.36
CA GLY A 258 11.17 -4.77 22.83
C GLY A 258 10.25 -4.21 23.93
N LEU A 259 9.82 -5.03 24.87
CA LEU A 259 9.00 -4.62 26.02
C LEU A 259 9.75 -3.73 27.03
N GLU A 260 11.10 -3.73 27.05
CA GLU A 260 11.86 -2.75 27.81
C GLU A 260 11.66 -1.32 27.30
N HIS A 261 11.40 -1.16 25.99
CA HIS A 261 11.14 0.14 25.35
C HIS A 261 9.66 0.50 25.35
N GLU A 262 8.79 -0.47 25.08
CA GLU A 262 7.33 -0.26 24.95
C GLU A 262 6.55 -1.31 25.75
N PRO A 263 6.52 -1.21 27.10
CA PRO A 263 5.94 -2.25 27.96
C PRO A 263 4.42 -2.39 27.83
N ALA A 264 3.74 -1.38 27.29
CA ALA A 264 2.29 -1.36 27.15
C ALA A 264 1.79 -1.81 25.77
N GLU A 265 2.71 -2.06 24.78
CA GLU A 265 2.32 -2.42 23.43
C GLU A 265 1.56 -3.76 23.37
N PRO A 266 0.25 -3.76 23.00
CA PRO A 266 -0.57 -4.97 23.09
C PRO A 266 -0.09 -6.10 22.17
N THR A 267 0.38 -5.77 20.96
CA THR A 267 0.84 -6.75 19.97
C THR A 267 2.10 -7.47 20.48
N LEU A 268 3.04 -6.71 21.04
CA LEU A 268 4.29 -7.24 21.57
C LEU A 268 4.03 -8.12 22.80
N ARG A 269 3.16 -7.68 23.71
CA ARG A 269 2.72 -8.47 24.87
C ARG A 269 2.04 -9.78 24.46
N ALA A 270 1.13 -9.70 23.48
CA ALA A 270 0.43 -10.88 22.97
C ALA A 270 1.40 -11.87 22.31
N ALA A 271 2.39 -11.39 21.54
CA ALA A 271 3.43 -12.23 20.95
C ALA A 271 4.28 -12.90 22.04
N GLY A 272 4.72 -12.15 23.06
CA GLY A 272 5.45 -12.69 24.20
C GLY A 272 4.69 -13.78 24.96
N ALA A 273 3.42 -13.52 25.25
CA ALA A 273 2.55 -14.51 25.90
C ALA A 273 2.37 -15.76 25.01
N ALA A 274 2.16 -15.58 23.70
CA ALA A 274 2.02 -16.71 22.77
C ALA A 274 3.28 -17.57 22.72
N TYR A 275 4.46 -16.94 22.60
CA TYR A 275 5.73 -17.66 22.45
C TYR A 275 6.16 -18.32 23.77
N ARG A 276 5.90 -17.70 24.94
CA ARG A 276 6.11 -18.33 26.25
C ARG A 276 5.16 -19.53 26.46
N ALA A 277 3.86 -19.38 26.14
CA ALA A 277 2.91 -20.49 26.21
C ALA A 277 3.35 -21.66 25.29
N ARG A 278 3.83 -21.37 24.09
CA ARG A 278 4.35 -22.36 23.14
C ARG A 278 5.59 -23.08 23.70
N LEU A 279 6.50 -22.33 24.32
CA LEU A 279 7.76 -22.85 24.81
C LEU A 279 7.59 -23.69 26.09
N THR A 280 6.78 -23.21 27.04
CA THR A 280 6.70 -23.74 28.40
C THR A 280 5.42 -24.48 28.75
N GLY A 281 4.36 -24.34 27.93
CA GLY A 281 3.02 -24.82 28.29
C GLY A 281 2.35 -24.03 29.39
N SER A 282 2.72 -22.76 29.58
CA SER A 282 2.16 -21.90 30.61
C SER A 282 0.68 -21.55 30.34
N SER A 283 -0.19 -22.02 31.22
CA SER A 283 -1.61 -21.67 31.17
C SER A 283 -1.88 -20.19 31.45
N ALA A 284 -1.03 -19.54 32.25
CA ALA A 284 -1.12 -18.12 32.56
C ALA A 284 -0.83 -17.27 31.31
N ASP A 285 0.21 -17.61 30.54
CA ASP A 285 0.54 -16.92 29.30
C ASP A 285 -0.57 -17.11 28.24
N LEU A 286 -1.14 -18.32 28.11
CA LEU A 286 -2.27 -18.54 27.21
C LEU A 286 -3.50 -17.71 27.62
N ALA A 287 -3.77 -17.58 28.91
CA ALA A 287 -4.85 -16.75 29.42
C ALA A 287 -4.61 -15.25 29.17
N GLU A 288 -3.37 -14.78 29.31
CA GLU A 288 -2.97 -13.39 28.97
C GLU A 288 -3.18 -13.12 27.48
N LEU A 289 -2.74 -14.02 26.59
CA LEU A 289 -2.97 -13.88 25.14
C LEU A 289 -4.47 -13.75 24.82
N VAL A 290 -5.31 -14.60 25.42
CA VAL A 290 -6.77 -14.56 25.22
C VAL A 290 -7.37 -13.22 25.67
N ALA A 291 -6.87 -12.66 26.78
CA ALA A 291 -7.30 -11.36 27.27
C ALA A 291 -6.88 -10.19 26.34
N LEU A 292 -5.70 -10.25 25.73
CA LEU A 292 -5.19 -9.23 24.82
C LEU A 292 -5.77 -9.34 23.39
N ALA A 293 -6.24 -10.50 23.00
CA ALA A 293 -6.69 -10.79 21.63
C ALA A 293 -7.75 -9.82 21.08
N PRO A 294 -8.74 -9.31 21.83
CA PRO A 294 -9.70 -8.34 21.33
C PRO A 294 -9.11 -6.99 20.91
N ASP A 295 -8.01 -6.58 21.53
CA ASP A 295 -7.36 -5.29 21.33
C ASP A 295 -6.32 -5.31 20.19
N MET A 296 -6.07 -6.48 19.61
CA MET A 296 -5.12 -6.63 18.51
C MET A 296 -5.72 -6.15 17.19
N PRO A 297 -5.08 -5.18 16.50
CA PRO A 297 -5.61 -4.61 15.25
C PRO A 297 -5.54 -5.60 14.08
N ASN A 298 -4.52 -6.47 14.04
CA ASN A 298 -4.31 -7.45 12.98
C ASN A 298 -4.89 -8.81 13.37
N ARG A 299 -6.07 -9.13 12.83
CA ARG A 299 -6.77 -10.39 13.12
C ARG A 299 -5.98 -11.63 12.65
N SER A 300 -5.36 -11.58 11.48
CA SER A 300 -4.59 -12.71 10.96
C SER A 300 -3.39 -13.02 11.82
N TYR A 301 -2.68 -11.99 12.28
CA TYR A 301 -1.55 -12.15 13.19
C TYR A 301 -1.99 -12.67 14.57
N ARG A 302 -3.08 -12.14 15.12
CA ARG A 302 -3.70 -12.65 16.35
C ARG A 302 -4.00 -14.14 16.25
N ASP A 303 -4.62 -14.57 15.16
CA ASP A 303 -5.01 -15.97 14.96
C ASP A 303 -3.77 -16.88 14.85
N LEU A 304 -2.69 -16.40 14.23
CA LEU A 304 -1.39 -17.06 14.19
C LEU A 304 -0.78 -17.22 15.58
N LEU A 305 -0.81 -16.18 16.41
CA LEU A 305 -0.32 -16.25 17.79
C LEU A 305 -1.11 -17.25 18.64
N ILE A 306 -2.43 -17.31 18.47
CA ILE A 306 -3.28 -18.30 19.15
C ILE A 306 -2.89 -19.72 18.72
N ASP A 307 -2.64 -19.95 17.43
CA ASP A 307 -2.23 -21.26 16.92
C ASP A 307 -0.86 -21.68 17.52
N HIS A 308 0.10 -20.78 17.57
CA HIS A 308 1.41 -21.04 18.22
C HIS A 308 1.23 -21.38 19.69
N ALA A 309 0.52 -20.57 20.46
CA ALA A 309 0.29 -20.78 21.89
C ALA A 309 -0.42 -22.12 22.17
N CYS A 310 -1.48 -22.43 21.42
CA CYS A 310 -2.26 -23.67 21.56
C CYS A 310 -1.46 -24.95 21.26
N ALA A 311 -0.31 -24.85 20.60
CA ALA A 311 0.60 -25.96 20.34
C ALA A 311 1.65 -26.14 21.45
N GLY A 312 1.55 -25.40 22.57
CA GLY A 312 2.41 -25.57 23.73
C GLY A 312 2.22 -26.91 24.45
N PRO A 313 3.26 -27.42 25.13
CA PRO A 313 3.20 -28.71 25.82
C PRO A 313 2.33 -28.63 27.08
N GLY A 314 1.54 -29.67 27.36
CA GLY A 314 0.85 -29.83 28.64
C GLY A 314 -0.30 -28.85 28.95
N LEU A 315 -0.73 -28.07 27.99
CA LEU A 315 -1.84 -27.13 28.16
C LEU A 315 -3.19 -27.84 28.38
N PRO A 316 -4.04 -27.36 29.32
CA PRO A 316 -5.37 -27.92 29.55
C PRO A 316 -6.25 -27.81 28.30
N ALA A 317 -6.91 -28.90 27.89
CA ALA A 317 -7.73 -28.97 26.70
C ALA A 317 -8.87 -27.91 26.69
N GLU A 318 -9.46 -27.65 27.87
CA GLU A 318 -10.50 -26.62 28.02
C GLU A 318 -10.01 -25.21 27.73
N LEU A 319 -8.78 -24.88 28.18
CA LEU A 319 -8.17 -23.58 27.93
C LEU A 319 -7.80 -23.40 26.44
N VAL A 320 -7.25 -24.45 25.82
CA VAL A 320 -6.97 -24.47 24.39
C VAL A 320 -8.28 -24.29 23.59
N ALA A 321 -9.36 -24.97 23.97
CA ALA A 321 -10.66 -24.81 23.33
C ALA A 321 -11.24 -23.39 23.53
N ALA A 322 -11.01 -22.76 24.69
CA ALA A 322 -11.38 -21.39 24.94
C ALA A 322 -10.62 -20.40 24.04
N ALA A 323 -9.30 -20.54 23.94
CA ALA A 323 -8.45 -19.72 23.08
C ALA A 323 -8.87 -19.83 21.58
N ARG A 324 -9.11 -21.04 21.11
CA ARG A 324 -9.57 -21.27 19.73
C ARG A 324 -10.95 -20.66 19.42
N ARG A 325 -11.82 -20.45 20.41
CA ARG A 325 -13.10 -19.74 20.21
C ARG A 325 -12.95 -18.24 19.97
N VAL A 326 -11.82 -17.65 20.33
CA VAL A 326 -11.49 -16.23 20.05
C VAL A 326 -10.99 -16.05 18.61
N ARG A 327 -10.45 -17.11 18.03
CA ARG A 327 -10.01 -17.12 16.63
C ARG A 327 -11.18 -16.86 15.69
N GLY A 328 -11.01 -15.97 14.73
CA GLY A 328 -12.03 -15.66 13.70
C GLY A 328 -13.18 -14.75 14.16
N ARG A 329 -13.14 -14.20 15.39
CA ARG A 329 -14.05 -13.15 15.86
C ARG A 329 -13.47 -11.74 15.58
#